data_ad801d9e4f48e336b0e69430cfecf1c4
#
_entry.id   ad801d9e4f48e336b0e69430cfecf1c4
#
_cell.length_a   1.000
_cell.length_b   1.000
_cell.length_c   1.000
_cell.angle_alpha   90.00
_cell.angle_beta   90.00
_cell.angle_gamma   90.00
#
_symmetry.space_group_name_H-M   'P 1'
#
loop_
_entity.id
_entity.type
_entity.pdbx_description
1 polymer ?
#
loop_
_entity_poly.entity_id
_entity_poly.type
_entity_poly.pdbx_seq_one_letter_code
_entity_poly.pdbx_strand_id
1 'polypeptide(L)'
;MFVFTNLAPEHIESHGSFEQYLSDKKRIATLLSDSSKKRRVAIINGDDPYADEFTPKKVTEVVRYRLEEAKIYSSDQTGTSFQFDGATIFSPLRGEFNIRNMLAAAHFAKAFGIETPIIARAFSKLKTIRGRGEQVTLPENHPLRNKQQFEIVVDYAHTIESLEALYKTFQGHKKI
;
A
#
# COMPACT_ATOMS: atom_id res chain seq x y z
N MET A 1 11.95 -1.22 -13.61
CA MET A 1 11.45 -1.70 -12.32
C MET A 1 9.95 -1.54 -12.29
N PHE A 2 9.22 -2.48 -11.67
CA PHE A 2 7.82 -2.29 -11.28
C PHE A 2 7.57 -2.87 -9.89
N VAL A 3 6.41 -2.50 -9.30
CA VAL A 3 5.91 -3.03 -8.03
C VAL A 3 4.53 -3.62 -8.27
N PHE A 4 4.32 -4.86 -7.83
CA PHE A 4 3.01 -5.51 -7.79
C PHE A 4 2.51 -5.52 -6.34
N THR A 5 1.39 -4.89 -6.09
CA THR A 5 0.80 -4.78 -4.75
C THR A 5 -0.33 -5.79 -4.53
N ASN A 6 -1.27 -5.85 -5.44
CA ASN A 6 -2.39 -6.81 -5.41
C ASN A 6 -3.11 -6.85 -6.76
N LEU A 7 -3.95 -7.85 -6.93
CA LEU A 7 -4.94 -7.94 -8.00
C LEU A 7 -6.29 -8.33 -7.41
N ALA A 8 -7.24 -7.39 -7.42
CA ALA A 8 -8.63 -7.65 -7.11
C ALA A 8 -9.47 -7.71 -8.40
N PRO A 9 -10.60 -8.46 -8.41
CA PRO A 9 -11.52 -8.48 -9.53
C PRO A 9 -12.20 -7.11 -9.70
N GLU A 10 -11.62 -6.26 -10.55
CA GLU A 10 -12.14 -4.94 -10.88
C GLU A 10 -12.24 -4.77 -12.39
N HIS A 11 -13.12 -3.87 -12.84
CA HIS A 11 -13.23 -3.50 -14.26
C HIS A 11 -13.49 -4.68 -15.23
N ILE A 12 -14.11 -5.76 -14.76
CA ILE A 12 -14.38 -6.95 -15.57
C ILE A 12 -15.22 -6.59 -16.79
N GLU A 13 -16.17 -5.68 -16.65
CA GLU A 13 -17.01 -5.18 -17.76
C GLU A 13 -16.18 -4.56 -18.90
N SER A 14 -15.09 -3.87 -18.57
CA SER A 14 -14.21 -3.23 -19.55
C SER A 14 -13.27 -4.23 -20.25
N HIS A 15 -12.94 -5.34 -19.59
CA HIS A 15 -12.02 -6.36 -20.11
C HIS A 15 -12.74 -7.61 -20.66
N GLY A 16 -14.05 -7.73 -20.43
CA GLY A 16 -14.87 -8.86 -20.86
C GLY A 16 -14.83 -10.07 -19.93
N SER A 17 -13.69 -10.36 -19.28
CA SER A 17 -13.56 -11.40 -18.25
C SER A 17 -12.41 -11.11 -17.28
N PHE A 18 -12.40 -11.82 -16.14
CA PHE A 18 -11.30 -11.71 -15.19
C PHE A 18 -9.98 -12.26 -15.78
N GLU A 19 -10.03 -13.33 -16.56
CA GLU A 19 -8.86 -13.91 -17.24
C GLU A 19 -8.23 -12.91 -18.19
N GLN A 20 -9.04 -12.18 -18.95
CA GLN A 20 -8.55 -11.12 -19.83
C GLN A 20 -7.94 -9.97 -19.03
N TYR A 21 -8.60 -9.54 -17.94
CA TYR A 21 -8.07 -8.52 -17.04
C TYR A 21 -6.71 -8.93 -16.45
N LEU A 22 -6.60 -10.15 -15.91
CA LEU A 22 -5.33 -10.70 -15.41
C LEU A 22 -4.27 -10.73 -16.52
N SER A 23 -4.64 -11.22 -17.71
CA SER A 23 -3.74 -11.26 -18.86
C SER A 23 -3.19 -9.89 -19.23
N ASP A 24 -4.06 -8.88 -19.27
CA ASP A 24 -3.66 -7.51 -19.60
C ASP A 24 -2.75 -6.90 -18.52
N LYS A 25 -3.06 -7.12 -17.25
CA LYS A 25 -2.26 -6.60 -16.13
C LYS A 25 -0.88 -7.26 -16.07
N LYS A 26 -0.77 -8.57 -16.26
CA LYS A 26 0.53 -9.26 -16.18
C LYS A 26 1.48 -8.95 -17.35
N ARG A 27 1.02 -8.27 -18.40
CA ARG A 27 1.90 -7.74 -19.46
C ARG A 27 3.05 -6.89 -18.92
N ILE A 28 2.89 -6.25 -17.75
CA ILE A 28 3.98 -5.48 -17.12
C ILE A 28 5.20 -6.36 -16.81
N ALA A 29 4.99 -7.62 -16.43
CA ALA A 29 6.08 -8.56 -16.17
C ALA A 29 6.84 -8.94 -17.45
N THR A 30 6.10 -9.12 -18.57
CA THR A 30 6.66 -9.34 -19.89
C THR A 30 7.45 -8.12 -20.35
N LEU A 31 6.87 -6.92 -20.26
CA LEU A 31 7.53 -5.67 -20.63
C LEU A 31 8.85 -5.46 -19.86
N LEU A 32 8.89 -5.81 -18.56
CA LEU A 32 10.13 -5.74 -17.81
C LEU A 32 11.13 -6.79 -18.27
N SER A 33 10.69 -8.01 -18.56
CA SER A 33 11.54 -9.10 -19.07
C SER A 33 12.20 -8.75 -20.40
N ASP A 34 11.46 -8.08 -21.29
CA ASP A 34 11.89 -7.73 -22.65
C ASP A 34 12.61 -6.36 -22.71
N SER A 35 12.67 -5.66 -21.58
CA SER A 35 13.34 -4.37 -21.48
C SER A 35 14.84 -4.48 -21.74
N SER A 36 15.38 -3.56 -22.53
CA SER A 36 16.82 -3.43 -22.80
C SER A 36 17.61 -2.82 -21.62
N LYS A 37 16.94 -2.40 -20.54
CA LYS A 37 17.61 -1.81 -19.37
C LYS A 37 18.49 -2.84 -18.67
N LYS A 38 19.71 -2.41 -18.28
CA LYS A 38 20.68 -3.29 -17.58
C LYS A 38 20.15 -3.78 -16.24
N ARG A 39 19.52 -2.89 -15.47
CA ARG A 39 18.91 -3.23 -14.19
C ARG A 39 17.40 -3.33 -14.31
N ARG A 40 16.88 -4.51 -14.04
CA ARG A 40 15.45 -4.85 -14.11
C ARG A 40 15.06 -5.52 -12.80
N VAL A 41 14.26 -4.83 -12.00
CA VAL A 41 13.84 -5.27 -10.66
C VAL A 41 12.32 -5.33 -10.61
N ALA A 42 11.79 -6.43 -10.11
CA ALA A 42 10.39 -6.61 -9.79
C ALA A 42 10.23 -6.75 -8.28
N ILE A 43 9.30 -5.99 -7.70
CA ILE A 43 8.94 -6.06 -6.29
C ILE A 43 7.52 -6.60 -6.23
N ILE A 44 7.34 -7.76 -5.61
CA ILE A 44 6.12 -8.57 -5.70
C ILE A 44 5.55 -8.78 -4.30
N ASN A 45 4.27 -8.47 -4.11
CA ASN A 45 3.55 -8.87 -2.90
C ASN A 45 3.37 -10.39 -2.91
N GLY A 46 4.12 -11.09 -2.07
CA GLY A 46 4.08 -12.55 -1.94
C GLY A 46 2.86 -13.09 -1.20
N ASP A 47 2.03 -12.22 -0.59
CA ASP A 47 0.77 -12.60 0.04
C ASP A 47 -0.40 -12.62 -0.96
N ASP A 48 -0.22 -12.04 -2.15
CA ASP A 48 -1.27 -12.04 -3.18
C ASP A 48 -1.29 -13.38 -3.93
N PRO A 49 -2.45 -14.01 -4.13
CA PRO A 49 -2.57 -15.29 -4.81
C PRO A 49 -2.06 -15.27 -6.27
N TYR A 50 -2.00 -14.10 -6.90
CA TYR A 50 -1.50 -13.93 -8.27
C TYR A 50 -0.02 -13.52 -8.33
N ALA A 51 0.71 -13.54 -7.22
CA ALA A 51 2.12 -13.13 -7.16
C ALA A 51 3.00 -13.79 -8.23
N ASP A 52 2.80 -15.08 -8.49
CA ASP A 52 3.57 -15.85 -9.47
C ASP A 52 3.29 -15.42 -10.90
N GLU A 53 2.05 -15.02 -11.21
CA GLU A 53 1.65 -14.51 -12.53
C GLU A 53 2.34 -13.19 -12.88
N PHE A 54 2.68 -12.39 -11.87
CA PHE A 54 3.40 -11.13 -12.02
C PHE A 54 4.93 -11.25 -11.89
N THR A 55 5.43 -12.48 -11.69
CA THR A 55 6.88 -12.69 -11.56
C THR A 55 7.53 -12.78 -12.95
N PRO A 56 8.39 -11.82 -13.34
CA PRO A 56 9.00 -11.80 -14.65
C PRO A 56 10.06 -12.90 -14.79
N LYS A 57 10.19 -13.46 -15.99
CA LYS A 57 11.11 -14.59 -16.26
C LYS A 57 12.58 -14.19 -16.43
N LYS A 58 12.83 -12.97 -16.96
CA LYS A 58 14.18 -12.50 -17.31
C LYS A 58 14.43 -11.12 -16.70
N VAL A 59 14.86 -11.11 -15.44
CA VAL A 59 15.16 -9.86 -14.72
C VAL A 59 16.44 -10.01 -13.90
N THR A 60 16.97 -8.89 -13.42
CA THR A 60 18.18 -8.87 -12.60
C THR A 60 17.87 -9.32 -11.16
N GLU A 61 16.66 -8.97 -10.69
CA GLU A 61 16.28 -9.19 -9.30
C GLU A 61 14.75 -9.28 -9.16
N VAL A 62 14.29 -10.23 -8.35
CA VAL A 62 12.90 -10.31 -7.87
C VAL A 62 12.93 -10.23 -6.36
N VAL A 63 12.30 -9.21 -5.81
CA VAL A 63 12.09 -9.04 -4.37
C VAL A 63 10.65 -9.39 -4.06
N ARG A 64 10.43 -10.40 -3.21
CA ARG A 64 9.09 -10.73 -2.69
C ARG A 64 8.97 -10.18 -1.28
N TYR A 65 7.96 -9.38 -1.04
CA TYR A 65 7.64 -8.89 0.30
C TYR A 65 6.33 -9.49 0.81
N ARG A 66 6.19 -9.60 2.12
CA ARG A 66 5.01 -10.11 2.80
C ARG A 66 4.72 -9.32 4.06
N LEU A 67 3.47 -9.34 4.51
CA LEU A 67 3.09 -8.65 5.75
C LEU A 67 3.87 -9.18 6.97
N GLU A 68 4.21 -10.46 7.00
CA GLU A 68 5.00 -11.08 8.09
C GLU A 68 6.36 -10.40 8.31
N GLU A 69 6.92 -9.72 7.31
CA GLU A 69 8.17 -8.98 7.44
C GLU A 69 8.02 -7.75 8.36
N ALA A 70 6.83 -7.23 8.49
CA ALA A 70 6.52 -6.16 9.45
C ALA A 70 6.64 -6.63 10.91
N LYS A 71 6.71 -7.95 11.14
CA LYS A 71 6.81 -8.62 12.44
C LYS A 71 5.76 -8.09 13.44
N ILE A 72 6.21 -7.33 14.45
CA ILE A 72 5.31 -6.73 15.43
C ILE A 72 4.81 -5.41 14.86
N TYR A 73 3.50 -5.27 14.70
CA TYR A 73 2.90 -4.02 14.25
C TYR A 73 1.70 -3.61 15.08
N SER A 74 1.46 -2.32 15.14
CA SER A 74 0.26 -1.70 15.70
C SER A 74 -0.32 -0.69 14.73
N SER A 75 -1.63 -0.53 14.76
CA SER A 75 -2.32 0.53 14.04
C SER A 75 -3.46 1.05 14.92
N ASP A 76 -3.40 2.32 15.26
CA ASP A 76 -4.36 2.99 16.11
C ASP A 76 -4.70 4.40 15.58
N GLN A 77 -5.30 5.24 16.43
CA GLN A 77 -5.69 6.60 16.04
C GLN A 77 -4.49 7.51 15.72
N THR A 78 -3.30 7.20 16.21
CA THR A 78 -2.09 8.02 16.00
C THR A 78 -1.35 7.65 14.72
N GLY A 79 -1.61 6.45 14.18
CA GLY A 79 -0.95 5.94 12.98
C GLY A 79 -0.62 4.46 13.08
N THR A 80 0.40 4.07 12.37
CA THR A 80 0.88 2.69 12.28
C THR A 80 2.36 2.63 12.63
N SER A 81 2.73 1.62 13.44
CA SER A 81 4.12 1.32 13.79
C SER A 81 4.42 -0.15 13.54
N PHE A 82 5.59 -0.46 12.97
CA PHE A 82 6.03 -1.83 12.71
C PHE A 82 7.56 -1.94 12.65
N GLN A 83 8.07 -3.19 12.79
CA GLN A 83 9.48 -3.48 12.65
C GLN A 83 9.79 -3.89 11.21
N PHE A 84 10.82 -3.30 10.61
CA PHE A 84 11.30 -3.62 9.29
C PHE A 84 12.82 -3.44 9.22
N ASP A 85 13.53 -4.48 8.76
CA ASP A 85 14.99 -4.45 8.52
C ASP A 85 15.78 -3.86 9.71
N GLY A 86 15.42 -4.30 10.93
CA GLY A 86 16.09 -3.90 12.17
C GLY A 86 15.72 -2.51 12.71
N ALA A 87 14.83 -1.78 12.05
CA ALA A 87 14.38 -0.46 12.48
C ALA A 87 12.88 -0.44 12.80
N THR A 88 12.48 0.43 13.71
CA THR A 88 11.07 0.76 13.94
C THR A 88 10.63 1.80 12.90
N ILE A 89 9.63 1.45 12.13
CA ILE A 89 8.96 2.35 11.19
C ILE A 89 7.70 2.88 11.87
N PHE A 90 7.52 4.19 11.84
CA PHE A 90 6.27 4.85 12.21
C PHE A 90 5.75 5.67 11.03
N SER A 91 4.43 5.69 10.87
CA SER A 91 3.74 6.55 9.92
C SER A 91 2.38 6.97 10.47
N PRO A 92 1.94 8.22 10.23
CA PRO A 92 0.58 8.64 10.57
C PRO A 92 -0.53 7.93 9.78
N LEU A 93 -0.17 7.19 8.72
CA LEU A 93 -1.13 6.41 7.94
C LEU A 93 -1.64 5.22 8.76
N ARG A 94 -2.95 5.03 8.80
CA ARG A 94 -3.63 3.99 9.59
C ARG A 94 -3.97 2.78 8.71
N GLY A 95 -4.06 1.61 9.35
CA GLY A 95 -4.56 0.38 8.75
C GLY A 95 -3.49 -0.54 8.19
N GLU A 96 -3.76 -1.85 8.27
CA GLU A 96 -2.87 -2.91 7.79
C GLU A 96 -2.55 -2.76 6.30
N PHE A 97 -3.52 -2.31 5.48
CA PHE A 97 -3.28 -2.08 4.06
C PHE A 97 -2.19 -1.04 3.81
N ASN A 98 -2.05 -0.04 4.69
CA ASN A 98 -0.95 0.92 4.61
C ASN A 98 0.39 0.31 5.02
N ILE A 99 0.43 -0.67 5.93
CA ILE A 99 1.67 -1.43 6.20
C ILE A 99 2.12 -2.14 4.93
N ARG A 100 1.23 -2.84 4.22
CA ARG A 100 1.53 -3.51 2.95
C ARG A 100 2.06 -2.52 1.90
N ASN A 101 1.43 -1.35 1.78
CA ASN A 101 1.88 -0.30 0.87
C ASN A 101 3.26 0.26 1.27
N MET A 102 3.51 0.45 2.56
CA MET A 102 4.80 0.91 3.07
C MET A 102 5.90 -0.14 2.88
N LEU A 103 5.62 -1.43 3.06
CA LEU A 103 6.57 -2.50 2.74
C LEU A 103 6.95 -2.47 1.25
N ALA A 104 5.98 -2.36 0.36
CA ALA A 104 6.23 -2.22 -1.07
C ALA A 104 7.14 -1.03 -1.39
N ALA A 105 6.83 0.13 -0.80
CA ALA A 105 7.61 1.35 -0.98
C ALA A 105 9.01 1.25 -0.35
N ALA A 106 9.15 0.59 0.81
CA ALA A 106 10.42 0.37 1.48
C ALA A 106 11.35 -0.52 0.63
N HIS A 107 10.84 -1.64 0.11
CA HIS A 107 11.62 -2.51 -0.79
C HIS A 107 11.98 -1.80 -2.09
N PHE A 108 11.08 -0.96 -2.62
CA PHE A 108 11.39 -0.13 -3.78
C PHE A 108 12.56 0.83 -3.46
N ALA A 109 12.51 1.52 -2.34
CA ALA A 109 13.57 2.44 -1.91
C ALA A 109 14.90 1.71 -1.67
N LYS A 110 14.88 0.54 -1.01
CA LYS A 110 16.07 -0.29 -0.80
C LYS A 110 16.68 -0.76 -2.12
N ALA A 111 15.87 -1.09 -3.11
CA ALA A 111 16.37 -1.42 -4.43
C ALA A 111 17.11 -0.26 -5.11
N PHE A 112 16.90 1.00 -4.68
CA PHE A 112 17.70 2.16 -5.08
C PHE A 112 18.88 2.45 -4.15
N GLY A 113 19.16 1.58 -3.17
CA GLY A 113 20.25 1.75 -2.21
C GLY A 113 19.94 2.75 -1.08
N ILE A 114 18.66 3.08 -0.87
CA ILE A 114 18.25 3.95 0.24
C ILE A 114 18.24 3.13 1.53
N GLU A 115 18.93 3.63 2.54
CA GLU A 115 19.04 2.97 3.83
C GLU A 115 17.76 3.07 4.65
N THR A 116 17.49 2.05 5.46
CA THR A 116 16.28 1.93 6.26
C THR A 116 16.02 3.11 7.20
N PRO A 117 17.01 3.74 7.86
CA PRO A 117 16.77 4.93 8.66
C PRO A 117 16.22 6.13 7.87
N ILE A 118 16.63 6.26 6.59
CA ILE A 118 16.13 7.33 5.71
C ILE A 118 14.68 7.03 5.34
N ILE A 119 14.36 5.77 5.05
CA ILE A 119 13.00 5.30 4.75
C ILE A 119 12.08 5.54 5.96
N ALA A 120 12.51 5.16 7.17
CA ALA A 120 11.77 5.37 8.41
C ALA A 120 11.45 6.86 8.64
N ARG A 121 12.46 7.72 8.46
CA ARG A 121 12.28 9.18 8.58
C ARG A 121 11.34 9.73 7.51
N ALA A 122 11.35 9.18 6.30
CA ALA A 122 10.43 9.62 5.24
C ALA A 122 8.98 9.24 5.60
N PHE A 123 8.73 8.03 6.06
CA PHE A 123 7.38 7.59 6.48
C PHE A 123 6.85 8.39 7.68
N SER A 124 7.69 8.72 8.65
CA SER A 124 7.26 9.52 9.81
C SER A 124 6.85 10.95 9.46
N LYS A 125 7.29 11.47 8.31
CA LYS A 125 6.94 12.80 7.80
C LYS A 125 5.69 12.82 6.91
N LEU A 126 5.14 11.66 6.57
CA LEU A 126 3.88 11.61 5.83
C LEU A 126 2.79 12.23 6.71
N LYS A 127 1.99 13.11 6.12
CA LYS A 127 0.82 13.70 6.81
C LYS A 127 -0.45 12.96 6.43
N THR A 128 -0.68 12.85 5.14
CA THR A 128 -1.85 12.19 4.56
C THR A 128 -1.56 11.89 3.08
N ILE A 129 -2.30 10.94 2.54
CA ILE A 129 -2.38 10.71 1.10
C ILE A 129 -3.80 11.05 0.69
N ARG A 130 -3.96 12.06 -0.16
CA ARG A 130 -5.27 12.58 -0.55
C ARG A 130 -6.16 11.46 -1.12
N GLY A 131 -7.37 11.33 -0.54
CA GLY A 131 -8.34 10.30 -0.92
C GLY A 131 -7.90 8.86 -0.59
N ARG A 132 -6.98 8.66 0.36
CA ARG A 132 -6.53 7.34 0.84
C ARG A 132 -6.50 7.33 2.37
N GLY A 133 -7.63 6.99 3.00
CA GLY A 133 -7.78 7.07 4.45
C GLY A 133 -7.57 8.50 4.97
N GLU A 134 -7.83 9.49 4.15
CA GLU A 134 -7.59 10.89 4.45
C GLU A 134 -8.54 11.38 5.54
N GLN A 135 -7.98 11.70 6.70
CA GLN A 135 -8.75 12.33 7.76
C GLN A 135 -8.95 13.81 7.46
N VAL A 136 -10.22 14.22 7.37
CA VAL A 136 -10.60 15.60 7.17
C VAL A 136 -10.95 16.24 8.50
N THR A 137 -10.17 17.24 8.87
CA THR A 137 -10.41 18.03 10.09
C THR A 137 -10.69 19.48 9.73
N LEU A 138 -11.52 20.13 10.56
CA LEU A 138 -11.75 21.56 10.41
C LEU A 138 -10.43 22.34 10.60
N PRO A 139 -10.23 23.46 9.87
CA PRO A 139 -9.09 24.33 10.05
C PRO A 139 -8.86 24.74 11.52
N GLU A 140 -7.64 25.02 11.92
CA GLU A 140 -7.30 25.36 13.31
C GLU A 140 -8.08 26.58 13.84
N ASN A 141 -8.33 27.55 12.99
CA ASN A 141 -9.09 28.77 13.30
C ASN A 141 -10.61 28.60 13.17
N HIS A 142 -11.12 27.41 12.83
CA HIS A 142 -12.56 27.21 12.67
C HIS A 142 -13.28 27.16 14.03
N PRO A 143 -14.37 27.93 14.24
CA PRO A 143 -15.04 28.03 15.56
C PRO A 143 -15.57 26.72 16.13
N LEU A 144 -15.84 25.74 15.25
CA LEU A 144 -16.39 24.42 15.61
C LEU A 144 -15.34 23.32 15.69
N ARG A 145 -14.05 23.59 15.46
CA ARG A 145 -13.00 22.57 15.47
C ARG A 145 -13.00 21.73 16.75
N ASN A 146 -13.04 22.39 17.90
CA ASN A 146 -13.04 21.73 19.21
C ASN A 146 -14.39 21.11 19.60
N LYS A 147 -15.44 21.29 18.78
CA LYS A 147 -16.75 20.69 18.98
C LYS A 147 -16.98 19.48 18.09
N GLN A 148 -16.08 19.19 17.17
CA GLN A 148 -16.18 18.03 16.28
C GLN A 148 -15.92 16.75 17.09
N GLN A 149 -16.97 15.97 17.30
CA GLN A 149 -16.96 14.70 18.04
C GLN A 149 -16.95 13.47 17.13
N PHE A 150 -16.67 13.64 15.87
CA PHE A 150 -16.66 12.59 14.85
C PHE A 150 -15.45 12.74 13.92
N GLU A 151 -15.02 11.63 13.36
CA GLU A 151 -13.99 11.60 12.31
C GLU A 151 -14.69 11.63 10.94
N ILE A 152 -14.10 12.38 10.01
CA ILE A 152 -14.45 12.32 8.59
C ILE A 152 -13.26 11.72 7.87
N VAL A 153 -13.49 10.62 7.16
CA VAL A 153 -12.47 9.93 6.38
C VAL A 153 -12.89 9.89 4.93
N VAL A 154 -12.01 10.35 4.05
CA VAL A 154 -12.17 10.27 2.60
C VAL A 154 -11.27 9.19 2.04
N ASP A 155 -11.84 8.21 1.36
CA ASP A 155 -11.10 7.12 0.73
C ASP A 155 -11.70 6.78 -0.64
N TYR A 156 -10.89 6.17 -1.49
CA TYR A 156 -11.30 5.68 -2.80
C TYR A 156 -11.80 4.23 -2.77
N ALA A 157 -11.93 3.63 -1.59
CA ALA A 157 -12.42 2.27 -1.43
C ALA A 157 -13.80 2.11 -2.07
N HIS A 158 -13.93 1.18 -3.02
CA HIS A 158 -15.16 0.93 -3.78
C HIS A 158 -15.39 -0.56 -4.09
N THR A 159 -14.50 -1.45 -3.64
CA THR A 159 -14.71 -2.90 -3.65
C THR A 159 -15.08 -3.38 -2.26
N ILE A 160 -15.69 -4.57 -2.15
CA ILE A 160 -16.07 -5.17 -0.87
C ILE A 160 -14.85 -5.26 0.06
N GLU A 161 -13.75 -5.81 -0.43
CA GLU A 161 -12.51 -6.00 0.35
C GLU A 161 -11.91 -4.68 0.81
N SER A 162 -11.92 -3.66 -0.06
CA SER A 162 -11.38 -2.34 0.29
C SER A 162 -12.26 -1.61 1.31
N LEU A 163 -13.57 -1.73 1.21
CA LEU A 163 -14.52 -1.17 2.18
C LEU A 163 -14.40 -1.87 3.54
N GLU A 164 -14.29 -3.20 3.56
CA GLU A 164 -14.09 -3.97 4.79
C GLU A 164 -12.79 -3.57 5.49
N ALA A 165 -11.69 -3.45 4.75
CA ALA A 165 -10.40 -3.01 5.29
C ALA A 165 -10.48 -1.58 5.85
N LEU A 166 -11.18 -0.68 5.16
CA LEU A 166 -11.42 0.68 5.63
C LEU A 166 -12.25 0.69 6.92
N TYR A 167 -13.37 -0.03 6.96
CA TYR A 167 -14.23 -0.10 8.13
C TYR A 167 -13.55 -0.78 9.33
N LYS A 168 -12.70 -1.75 9.09
CA LYS A 168 -11.88 -2.38 10.13
C LYS A 168 -10.86 -1.39 10.71
N THR A 169 -10.30 -0.53 9.87
CA THR A 169 -9.29 0.46 10.29
C THR A 169 -9.91 1.61 11.09
N PHE A 170 -11.07 2.11 10.64
CA PHE A 170 -11.75 3.26 11.24
C PHE A 170 -12.99 2.79 12.01
N GLN A 171 -12.74 2.07 13.12
CA GLN A 171 -13.81 1.61 14.00
C GLN A 171 -14.37 2.77 14.82
N GLY A 172 -15.67 3.03 14.68
CA GLY A 172 -16.43 4.02 15.43
C GLY A 172 -17.73 3.43 15.96
N HIS A 173 -18.35 4.11 16.91
CA HIS A 173 -19.65 3.69 17.49
C HIS A 173 -20.80 3.81 16.48
N LYS A 174 -20.67 4.67 15.51
CA LYS A 174 -21.67 4.87 14.44
C LYS A 174 -20.97 5.16 13.13
N LYS A 175 -21.29 4.39 12.10
CA LYS A 175 -20.87 4.61 10.71
C LYS A 175 -22.09 5.02 9.90
N ILE A 176 -21.94 5.98 9.04
CA ILE A 176 -23.01 6.51 8.17
C ILE A 176 -22.61 6.23 6.75
#